data_f19cbb5ec30b95fc34f8d4f0e4b79bc3
#
_entry.id   f19cbb5ec30b95fc34f8d4f0e4b79bc3
#
_cell.length_a   1.000
_cell.length_b   1.000
_cell.length_c   1.000
_cell.angle_alpha   90.00
_cell.angle_beta   90.00
_cell.angle_gamma   90.00
#
_symmetry.space_group_name_H-M   'P 1'
#
loop_
_entity.id
_entity.type
_entity.pdbx_description
1 polymer ?
#
loop_
_entity_poly.entity_id
_entity_poly.type
_entity_poly.pdbx_seq_one_letter_code
_entity_poly.pdbx_strand_id
1 'polypeptide(L)'
;MNLRIVRYPLVFGDRELNQGVAEVSVDMRVGATNLTFGWDKNTLYVWALEDSRTLLTTRMFRVIFCRSTTAQEFQVGNPDMPDTLSTDREVGEFLGFADRFALSPWKDYFLYGRAYIFEVQ
;
A
#
# COMPACT_ATOMS: atom_id res chain seq x y z
N MET A 1 10.13 6.44 -27.67
CA MET A 1 9.64 6.63 -26.31
C MET A 1 10.53 5.88 -25.33
N ASN A 2 10.93 6.51 -24.24
CA ASN A 2 11.82 5.92 -23.23
C ASN A 2 10.99 5.46 -22.02
N LEU A 3 10.05 4.56 -22.24
CA LEU A 3 9.22 4.02 -21.19
C LEU A 3 9.99 2.97 -20.39
N ARG A 4 9.79 3.00 -19.07
CA ARG A 4 10.38 2.02 -18.16
C ARG A 4 9.46 1.78 -16.97
N ILE A 5 9.63 0.64 -16.34
CA ILE A 5 8.94 0.33 -15.09
C ILE A 5 9.89 0.64 -13.95
N VAL A 6 9.46 1.51 -13.04
CA VAL A 6 10.28 1.96 -11.91
C VAL A 6 9.56 1.69 -10.61
N ARG A 7 10.30 1.28 -9.59
CA ARG A 7 9.80 0.98 -8.27
C ARG A 7 10.16 2.11 -7.31
N TYR A 8 9.17 2.59 -6.55
CA TYR A 8 9.36 3.60 -5.52
C TYR A 8 8.89 3.07 -4.17
N PRO A 9 9.69 3.25 -3.09
CA PRO A 9 9.24 2.85 -1.77
C PRO A 9 8.21 3.84 -1.23
N LEU A 10 7.17 3.30 -0.57
CA LEU A 10 6.24 4.08 0.23
C LEU A 10 6.73 3.99 1.67
N VAL A 11 7.42 5.03 2.14
CA VAL A 11 8.10 5.02 3.43
C VAL A 11 7.15 5.53 4.53
N PHE A 12 6.92 4.70 5.52
CA PHE A 12 6.18 5.04 6.72
C PHE A 12 6.80 4.32 7.91
N GLY A 13 6.54 4.81 9.12
CA GLY A 13 7.07 4.21 10.34
C GLY A 13 6.10 3.25 11.01
N ASP A 14 6.58 2.61 12.07
CA ASP A 14 5.76 1.69 12.88
C ASP A 14 4.55 2.40 13.51
N ARG A 15 4.70 3.68 13.80
CA ARG A 15 3.61 4.47 14.39
C ARG A 15 2.42 4.56 13.44
N GLU A 16 2.66 4.88 12.18
CA GLU A 16 1.62 4.97 11.16
C GLU A 16 0.99 3.61 10.91
N LEU A 17 1.80 2.57 10.88
CA LEU A 17 1.31 1.20 10.73
C LEU A 17 0.38 0.82 11.88
N ASN A 18 0.73 1.18 13.10
CA ASN A 18 -0.09 0.91 14.29
C ASN A 18 -1.36 1.75 14.33
N GLN A 19 -1.32 2.96 13.78
CA GLN A 19 -2.50 3.82 13.68
C GLN A 19 -3.43 3.42 12.54
N GLY A 20 -2.97 2.58 11.62
CA GLY A 20 -3.75 2.09 10.50
C GLY A 20 -3.84 3.03 9.32
N VAL A 21 -3.18 4.18 9.35
CA VAL A 21 -3.20 5.15 8.26
C VAL A 21 -1.84 5.81 8.12
N ALA A 22 -1.37 5.94 6.88
CA ALA A 22 -0.16 6.70 6.57
C ALA A 22 -0.40 7.59 5.34
N GLU A 23 0.23 8.75 5.32
CA GLU A 23 0.30 9.60 4.14
C GLU A 23 1.77 9.66 3.70
N VAL A 24 1.99 9.37 2.42
CA VAL A 24 3.33 9.23 1.86
C VAL A 24 3.44 10.03 0.58
N SER A 25 4.47 10.87 0.48
CA SER A 25 4.79 11.62 -0.74
C SER A 25 5.89 10.91 -1.51
N VAL A 26 5.71 10.80 -2.82
CA VAL A 26 6.66 10.17 -3.72
C VAL A 26 6.90 11.07 -4.92
N ASP A 27 8.17 11.32 -5.24
CA ASP A 27 8.54 12.05 -6.45
C ASP A 27 8.61 11.08 -7.61
N MET A 28 7.70 11.25 -8.57
CA MET A 28 7.56 10.39 -9.74
C MET A 28 7.61 11.23 -11.00
N ARG A 29 7.87 10.59 -12.13
CA ARG A 29 7.82 11.29 -13.42
C ARG A 29 6.39 11.69 -13.75
N VAL A 30 6.23 12.88 -14.32
CA VAL A 30 4.92 13.36 -14.77
C VAL A 30 4.36 12.36 -15.78
N GLY A 31 3.09 12.00 -15.61
CA GLY A 31 2.42 11.05 -16.49
C GLY A 31 2.66 9.58 -16.14
N ALA A 32 3.33 9.29 -15.03
CA ALA A 32 3.49 7.91 -14.56
C ALA A 32 2.13 7.23 -14.40
N THR A 33 1.97 6.04 -14.99
CA THR A 33 0.70 5.32 -15.08
C THR A 33 0.86 3.85 -14.73
N ASN A 34 -0.26 3.12 -14.75
CA ASN A 34 -0.30 1.67 -14.50
C ASN A 34 0.32 1.33 -13.14
N LEU A 35 -0.06 2.10 -12.11
CA LEU A 35 0.46 1.91 -10.77
C LEU A 35 0.04 0.55 -10.23
N THR A 36 1.01 -0.20 -9.71
CA THR A 36 0.81 -1.47 -9.03
C THR A 36 1.51 -1.43 -7.69
N PHE A 37 0.94 -2.10 -6.69
CA PHE A 37 1.45 -2.04 -5.34
C PHE A 37 1.81 -3.44 -4.86
N GLY A 38 2.84 -3.53 -4.04
CA GLY A 38 3.25 -4.81 -3.47
C GLY A 38 4.27 -4.62 -2.36
N TRP A 39 4.40 -5.66 -1.54
CA TRP A 39 5.37 -5.70 -0.47
C TRP A 39 6.62 -6.45 -0.92
N ASP A 40 7.77 -5.89 -0.58
CA ASP A 40 9.05 -6.59 -0.63
C ASP A 40 9.63 -6.56 0.77
N LYS A 41 9.62 -7.72 1.44
CA LYS A 41 9.96 -7.81 2.87
C LYS A 41 9.04 -6.89 3.70
N ASN A 42 9.58 -5.88 4.33
CA ASN A 42 8.85 -4.96 5.19
C ASN A 42 8.52 -3.63 4.54
N THR A 43 8.81 -3.49 3.26
CA THR A 43 8.61 -2.22 2.55
C THR A 43 7.49 -2.37 1.52
N LEU A 44 6.56 -1.44 1.54
CA LEU A 44 5.53 -1.31 0.52
C LEU A 44 6.10 -0.49 -0.64
N TYR A 45 5.92 -0.99 -1.86
CA TYR A 45 6.39 -0.33 -3.07
C TYR A 45 5.25 -0.05 -4.02
N VAL A 46 5.42 1.01 -4.81
CA VAL A 46 4.63 1.25 -6.01
C VAL A 46 5.52 1.07 -7.24
N TRP A 47 5.03 0.29 -8.21
CA TRP A 47 5.64 0.19 -9.54
C TRP A 47 4.84 1.06 -10.48
N ALA A 48 5.54 1.83 -11.31
CA ALA A 48 4.92 2.74 -12.25
C ALA A 48 5.56 2.61 -13.62
N LEU A 49 4.75 2.72 -14.66
CA LEU A 49 5.24 2.89 -16.03
C LEU A 49 5.44 4.38 -16.28
N GLU A 50 6.64 4.79 -16.61
CA GLU A 50 6.98 6.20 -16.76
C GLU A 50 7.92 6.46 -17.93
N ASP A 51 7.87 7.70 -18.44
CA ASP A 51 8.81 8.18 -19.43
C ASP A 51 9.96 8.90 -18.71
N SER A 52 11.18 8.41 -18.90
CA SER A 52 12.38 8.94 -18.24
C SER A 52 12.72 10.37 -18.65
N ARG A 53 12.08 10.89 -19.70
CA ARG A 53 12.31 12.24 -20.20
C ARG A 53 11.43 13.31 -19.58
N THR A 54 10.36 12.92 -18.86
CA THR A 54 9.47 13.88 -18.21
C THR A 54 10.08 14.40 -16.92
N LEU A 55 9.51 15.49 -16.42
CA LEU A 55 9.93 16.08 -15.15
C LEU A 55 9.40 15.27 -13.97
N LEU A 56 10.03 15.43 -12.82
CA LEU A 56 9.54 14.88 -11.55
C LEU A 56 8.40 15.75 -11.00
N THR A 57 7.43 15.10 -10.40
CA THR A 57 6.35 15.74 -9.65
C THR A 57 6.09 14.95 -8.38
N THR A 58 5.69 15.63 -7.33
CA THR A 58 5.35 14.99 -6.07
C THR A 58 3.90 14.52 -6.12
N ARG A 59 3.68 13.21 -5.85
CA ARG A 59 2.35 12.62 -5.71
C ARG A 59 2.20 12.16 -4.27
N MET A 60 1.01 12.36 -3.72
CA MET A 60 0.71 11.97 -2.35
C MET A 60 -0.24 10.79 -2.34
N PHE A 61 0.13 9.77 -1.57
CA PHE A 61 -0.67 8.56 -1.39
C PHE A 61 -1.12 8.44 0.05
N ARG A 62 -2.36 8.03 0.24
CA ARG A 62 -2.86 7.62 1.55
C ARG A 62 -2.99 6.12 1.57
N VAL A 63 -2.42 5.50 2.60
CA VAL A 63 -2.43 4.06 2.79
C VAL A 63 -3.23 3.75 4.04
N ILE A 64 -4.24 2.89 3.88
CA ILE A 64 -5.08 2.43 5.00
C ILE A 64 -4.78 0.95 5.22
N PHE A 65 -4.38 0.61 6.44
CA PHE A 65 -3.99 -0.74 6.80
C PHE A 65 -5.12 -1.46 7.52
N CYS A 66 -5.41 -2.67 7.06
CA CYS A 66 -6.26 -3.63 7.76
C CYS A 66 -5.45 -4.90 7.96
N ARG A 67 -5.56 -5.52 9.14
CA ARG A 67 -4.78 -6.72 9.44
C ARG A 67 -5.53 -7.70 10.33
N SER A 68 -5.15 -8.95 10.23
CA SER A 68 -5.56 -10.02 11.14
C SER A 68 -4.32 -10.60 11.82
N THR A 69 -4.52 -11.09 13.03
CA THR A 69 -3.44 -11.65 13.85
C THR A 69 -3.46 -13.16 13.96
N THR A 70 -4.46 -13.83 13.36
CA THR A 70 -4.56 -15.29 13.48
C THR A 70 -4.76 -15.97 12.14
N ALA A 71 -4.20 -17.17 12.00
CA ALA A 71 -4.39 -18.00 10.82
C ALA A 71 -5.85 -18.43 10.65
N GLN A 72 -6.58 -18.61 11.74
CA GLN A 72 -7.97 -19.00 11.71
C GLN A 72 -8.84 -17.89 11.10
N GLU A 73 -8.62 -16.66 11.48
CA GLU A 73 -9.30 -15.51 10.89
C GLU A 73 -9.02 -15.42 9.39
N PHE A 74 -7.79 -15.70 9.02
CA PHE A 74 -7.39 -15.73 7.63
C PHE A 74 -8.15 -16.77 6.81
N GLN A 75 -8.36 -17.97 7.37
CA GLN A 75 -8.97 -19.08 6.65
C GLN A 75 -10.48 -18.96 6.46
N VAL A 76 -11.18 -18.36 7.42
CA VAL A 76 -12.65 -18.32 7.44
C VAL A 76 -13.24 -16.97 7.06
N GLY A 77 -12.44 -16.13 6.50
CA GLY A 77 -12.84 -14.74 6.32
C GLY A 77 -12.42 -13.93 7.52
N ASN A 78 -11.66 -12.94 7.26
CA ASN A 78 -10.95 -12.19 8.28
C ASN A 78 -11.84 -11.08 8.84
N PRO A 79 -12.19 -11.09 10.15
CA PRO A 79 -13.00 -10.03 10.74
C PRO A 79 -12.33 -8.65 10.72
N ASP A 80 -10.99 -8.62 10.64
CA ASP A 80 -10.23 -7.38 10.52
C ASP A 80 -10.11 -6.89 9.07
N MET A 81 -10.64 -7.69 8.10
CA MET A 81 -10.62 -7.36 6.68
C MET A 81 -12.05 -7.23 6.20
N PRO A 82 -12.68 -6.07 6.37
CA PRO A 82 -14.09 -5.89 6.06
C PRO A 82 -14.38 -6.04 4.56
N ASP A 83 -15.58 -6.49 4.23
CA ASP A 83 -16.07 -6.51 2.83
C ASP A 83 -16.20 -5.10 2.27
N THR A 84 -16.42 -4.14 3.15
CA THR A 84 -16.56 -2.73 2.80
C THR A 84 -15.67 -1.90 3.69
N LEU A 85 -14.81 -1.11 3.09
CA LEU A 85 -14.00 -0.14 3.80
C LEU A 85 -14.65 1.24 3.67
N SER A 86 -15.10 1.79 4.79
CA SER A 86 -15.64 3.14 4.84
C SER A 86 -14.63 4.07 5.50
N THR A 87 -14.49 5.26 4.96
CA THR A 87 -13.63 6.29 5.51
C THR A 87 -14.45 7.54 5.79
N ASP A 88 -14.14 8.22 6.90
CA ASP A 88 -14.81 9.46 7.28
C ASP A 88 -14.28 10.68 6.55
N ARG A 89 -13.28 10.47 5.69
CA ARG A 89 -12.56 11.54 5.00
C ARG A 89 -12.58 11.30 3.51
N GLU A 90 -12.49 12.40 2.79
CA GLU A 90 -12.20 12.34 1.38
C GLU A 90 -10.79 11.78 1.19
N VAL A 91 -10.71 10.57 0.64
CA VAL A 91 -9.44 9.85 0.53
C VAL A 91 -8.80 9.98 -0.84
N GLY A 92 -9.52 10.56 -1.80
CA GLY A 92 -9.02 10.66 -3.16
C GLY A 92 -9.37 9.45 -4.01
N GLU A 93 -8.61 9.22 -5.06
CA GLU A 93 -8.83 8.13 -6.00
C GLU A 93 -8.31 6.81 -5.47
N PHE A 94 -9.15 5.78 -5.46
CA PHE A 94 -8.72 4.44 -5.09
C PHE A 94 -7.84 3.84 -6.19
N LEU A 95 -6.63 3.42 -5.84
CA LEU A 95 -5.66 2.89 -6.78
C LEU A 95 -5.50 1.37 -6.71
N GLY A 96 -5.78 0.76 -5.56
CA GLY A 96 -5.61 -0.67 -5.41
C GLY A 96 -5.20 -1.05 -3.99
N PHE A 97 -4.81 -2.31 -3.83
CA PHE A 97 -4.37 -2.82 -2.55
C PHE A 97 -3.16 -3.76 -2.71
N ALA A 98 -2.47 -3.99 -1.60
CA ALA A 98 -1.36 -4.93 -1.54
C ALA A 98 -1.43 -5.74 -0.25
N ASP A 99 -1.35 -7.06 -0.40
CA ASP A 99 -1.41 -8.00 0.72
C ASP A 99 -0.02 -8.40 1.18
N ARG A 100 0.10 -8.55 2.48
CA ARG A 100 1.33 -9.01 3.11
C ARG A 100 1.03 -10.16 4.06
N PHE A 101 1.88 -11.19 4.00
CA PHE A 101 1.87 -12.32 4.90
C PHE A 101 3.19 -12.37 5.64
N ALA A 102 3.13 -12.56 6.94
CA ALA A 102 4.32 -12.75 7.75
C ALA A 102 4.05 -13.82 8.81
N LEU A 103 5.03 -14.68 9.05
CA LEU A 103 4.98 -15.60 10.19
C LEU A 103 5.18 -14.82 11.46
N SER A 104 4.35 -15.12 12.46
CA SER A 104 4.59 -14.66 13.82
C SER A 104 5.95 -15.17 14.30
N PRO A 105 6.68 -14.42 15.14
CA PRO A 105 7.89 -14.91 15.79
C PRO A 105 7.68 -16.22 16.57
N TRP A 106 6.47 -16.46 17.02
CA TRP A 106 6.10 -17.66 17.79
C TRP A 106 5.71 -18.84 16.89
N LYS A 107 5.63 -18.62 15.56
CA LYS A 107 5.32 -19.63 14.54
C LYS A 107 3.95 -20.30 14.67
N ASP A 108 3.07 -19.76 15.49
CA ASP A 108 1.76 -20.35 15.73
C ASP A 108 0.67 -19.79 14.81
N TYR A 109 0.93 -18.67 14.16
CA TYR A 109 -0.04 -18.02 13.29
C TYR A 109 0.65 -17.11 12.28
N PHE A 110 -0.08 -16.79 11.22
CA PHE A 110 0.35 -15.80 10.23
C PHE A 110 -0.23 -14.45 10.57
N LEU A 111 0.58 -13.42 10.40
CA LEU A 111 0.09 -12.06 10.34
C LEU A 111 -0.31 -11.76 8.90
N TYR A 112 -1.58 -11.45 8.71
CA TYR A 112 -2.11 -11.05 7.41
C TYR A 112 -2.45 -9.58 7.44
N GLY A 113 -1.97 -8.85 6.44
CA GLY A 113 -2.25 -7.43 6.32
C GLY A 113 -2.58 -7.04 4.91
N ARG A 114 -3.47 -6.08 4.77
CA ARG A 114 -3.80 -5.47 3.49
C ARG A 114 -3.65 -3.96 3.59
N ALA A 115 -2.94 -3.39 2.65
CA ALA A 115 -2.83 -1.95 2.49
C ALA A 115 -3.73 -1.52 1.33
N TYR A 116 -4.69 -0.64 1.60
CA TYR A 116 -5.50 0.01 0.56
C TYR A 116 -4.86 1.34 0.23
N ILE A 117 -4.62 1.62 -1.03
CA ILE A 117 -3.88 2.80 -1.46
C ILE A 117 -4.79 3.73 -2.26
N PHE A 118 -4.77 5.00 -1.86
CA PHE A 118 -5.50 6.08 -2.50
C PHE A 118 -4.52 7.18 -2.90
N GLU A 119 -4.80 7.84 -4.00
CA GLU A 119 -4.06 9.06 -4.36
C GLU A 119 -4.81 10.28 -3.84
N VAL A 120 -4.12 11.09 -3.03
CA VAL A 120 -4.67 12.33 -2.48
C VAL A 120 -4.45 13.45 -3.48
N GLN A 121 -5.51 14.17 -3.77
CA GLN A 121 -5.43 15.30 -4.70
C GLN A 121 -5.30 16.63 -3.96
#